data_c48c9473020dc43bb0271ab56b1e58d1
#
_entry.id   c48c9473020dc43bb0271ab56b1e58d1
#
_cell.length_a   1.000
_cell.length_b   1.000
_cell.length_c   1.000
_cell.angle_alpha   90.00
_cell.angle_beta   90.00
_cell.angle_gamma   90.00
#
_symmetry.space_group_name_H-M   'P 1'
#
loop_
_entity.id
_entity.type
_entity.pdbx_description
1 polymer ?
#
loop_
_entity_poly.entity_id
_entity_poly.type
_entity_poly.pdbx_seq_one_letter_code
_entity_poly.pdbx_strand_id
1 'polypeptide(L)'
;MNTMKFQDLVKGCHGRKIAYTDVEQITEDNIVKVIGDCIGVFNYNKTVIKYLWEYYKGDQPVLYRTKLSNEDITNKIVENHAYEWVQFKVGQTFGEPIQFVSRKDDEAVNKAVDELNDYLADANKHEKDIKAGEWQSATGTSFKAIQIVNGEVPIRVVAPNPLNTFVIYNRSSEEPILAVQELKDENGEWYKLCYTETHECKVKNSSIIADSWKLHGFGGIPIVEFPNNHERLSDIELVIDLLDAINNTQSNRMDGIEQFIQAWHKFVNCEVDEEQFKKMKMNHALVVKSINKDNKSDVDVMSQELDQTQTQVSKDDLTDSALSILGIPNKQGNTGGDTQGAVELRNGWDFCKIKSKA
;
A
#
# COMPACT_ATOMS: atom_id res chain seq x y z
N MET A 1 6.28 3.01 -18.53
CA MET A 1 5.07 3.83 -18.43
C MET A 1 5.43 5.01 -17.54
N ASN A 2 5.26 6.23 -18.00
CA ASN A 2 5.86 7.41 -17.36
C ASN A 2 5.22 7.63 -15.98
N THR A 3 5.98 7.47 -14.91
CA THR A 3 5.58 7.63 -13.50
C THR A 3 4.90 8.99 -13.20
N MET A 4 5.24 10.04 -13.94
CA MET A 4 4.60 11.35 -13.83
C MET A 4 3.09 11.35 -14.17
N LYS A 5 2.62 10.52 -15.11
CA LYS A 5 1.19 10.42 -15.45
C LYS A 5 0.36 9.69 -14.41
N PHE A 6 0.97 8.86 -13.57
CA PHE A 6 0.27 8.15 -12.49
C PHE A 6 0.05 9.03 -11.26
N GLN A 7 1.00 9.88 -10.91
CA GLN A 7 0.84 10.86 -9.81
C GLN A 7 -0.34 11.81 -10.06
N ASP A 8 -0.59 12.19 -11.32
CA ASP A 8 -1.74 13.04 -11.66
C ASP A 8 -3.08 12.31 -11.56
N LEU A 9 -3.10 10.97 -11.69
CA LEU A 9 -4.30 10.15 -11.56
C LEU A 9 -4.71 9.88 -10.11
N VAL A 10 -3.77 9.94 -9.17
CA VAL A 10 -3.99 9.62 -7.73
C VAL A 10 -3.96 10.88 -6.86
N LYS A 11 -3.72 12.05 -7.44
CA LYS A 11 -3.88 13.33 -6.73
C LYS A 11 -5.34 13.54 -6.36
N GLY A 12 -5.60 13.38 -5.08
CA GLY A 12 -6.94 13.40 -4.51
C GLY A 12 -7.45 11.99 -4.21
N CYS A 13 -8.14 11.84 -3.09
CA CYS A 13 -8.75 10.59 -2.68
C CYS A 13 -9.94 10.29 -3.59
N HIS A 14 -9.85 9.27 -4.43
CA HIS A 14 -10.90 8.93 -5.39
C HIS A 14 -11.64 7.65 -5.06
N GLY A 15 -11.08 6.81 -4.20
CA GLY A 15 -11.64 5.47 -3.93
C GLY A 15 -11.65 4.56 -5.17
N ARG A 16 -12.24 3.38 -5.01
CA ARG A 16 -12.44 2.45 -6.13
C ARG A 16 -13.86 2.57 -6.65
N LYS A 17 -14.02 2.65 -7.96
CA LYS A 17 -15.33 2.72 -8.59
C LYS A 17 -16.04 1.37 -8.50
N ILE A 18 -17.34 1.40 -8.24
CA ILE A 18 -18.17 0.20 -8.22
C ILE A 18 -18.61 -0.09 -9.66
N ALA A 19 -18.53 -1.35 -10.06
CA ALA A 19 -19.05 -1.81 -11.34
C ALA A 19 -20.54 -2.14 -11.18
N TYR A 20 -21.41 -1.36 -11.81
CA TYR A 20 -22.85 -1.54 -11.77
C TYR A 20 -23.41 -2.00 -13.11
N THR A 21 -24.48 -2.78 -13.05
CA THR A 21 -25.34 -3.11 -14.19
C THR A 21 -26.81 -2.97 -13.81
N ASP A 22 -27.66 -2.71 -14.78
CA ASP A 22 -29.12 -2.64 -14.61
C ASP A 22 -29.79 -4.00 -14.85
N VAL A 23 -29.01 -5.04 -15.16
CA VAL A 23 -29.47 -6.40 -15.37
C VAL A 23 -29.83 -7.02 -14.02
N GLU A 24 -31.05 -7.54 -13.89
CA GLU A 24 -31.52 -8.18 -12.63
C GLU A 24 -30.96 -9.60 -12.45
N GLN A 25 -30.80 -10.35 -13.55
CA GLN A 25 -30.33 -11.73 -13.52
C GLN A 25 -29.28 -12.00 -14.60
N ILE A 26 -28.17 -12.59 -14.22
CA ILE A 26 -27.13 -13.01 -15.17
C ILE A 26 -27.51 -14.37 -15.76
N THR A 27 -27.47 -14.44 -17.08
CA THR A 27 -27.73 -15.63 -17.89
C THR A 27 -26.56 -15.91 -18.83
N GLU A 28 -26.54 -17.11 -19.43
CA GLU A 28 -25.55 -17.47 -20.42
C GLU A 28 -25.52 -16.48 -21.61
N ASP A 29 -26.66 -15.95 -22.02
CA ASP A 29 -26.78 -15.02 -23.16
C ASP A 29 -26.28 -13.62 -22.88
N ASN A 30 -26.35 -13.13 -21.61
CA ASN A 30 -26.05 -11.73 -21.29
C ASN A 30 -24.71 -11.53 -20.56
N ILE A 31 -24.11 -12.56 -19.96
CA ILE A 31 -22.93 -12.44 -19.12
C ILE A 31 -21.74 -11.79 -19.82
N VAL A 32 -21.48 -12.14 -21.07
CA VAL A 32 -20.37 -11.57 -21.86
C VAL A 32 -20.54 -10.08 -22.07
N LYS A 33 -21.77 -9.64 -22.35
CA LYS A 33 -22.11 -8.23 -22.51
C LYS A 33 -21.93 -7.47 -21.19
N VAL A 34 -22.45 -7.99 -20.09
CA VAL A 34 -22.34 -7.37 -18.76
C VAL A 34 -20.88 -7.20 -18.35
N ILE A 35 -20.04 -8.23 -18.57
CA ILE A 35 -18.60 -8.13 -18.33
C ILE A 35 -17.98 -7.05 -19.21
N GLY A 36 -18.34 -7.00 -20.50
CA GLY A 36 -17.84 -6.01 -21.45
C GLY A 36 -18.16 -4.57 -21.04
N ASP A 37 -19.37 -4.32 -20.57
CA ASP A 37 -19.83 -3.01 -20.12
C ASP A 37 -19.09 -2.55 -18.85
N CYS A 38 -18.71 -3.48 -17.96
CA CYS A 38 -18.06 -3.21 -16.67
C CYS A 38 -16.52 -3.24 -16.73
N ILE A 39 -15.90 -3.82 -17.76
CA ILE A 39 -14.46 -4.02 -17.82
C ILE A 39 -13.66 -2.71 -17.78
N GLY A 40 -14.23 -1.61 -18.28
CA GLY A 40 -13.60 -0.29 -18.23
C GLY A 40 -13.41 0.22 -16.80
N VAL A 41 -14.40 0.00 -15.93
CA VAL A 41 -14.33 0.32 -14.49
C VAL A 41 -13.26 -0.52 -13.81
N PHE A 42 -13.23 -1.82 -14.07
CA PHE A 42 -12.22 -2.72 -13.53
C PHE A 42 -10.80 -2.30 -13.95
N ASN A 43 -10.56 -1.99 -15.21
CA ASN A 43 -9.26 -1.58 -15.72
C ASN A 43 -8.80 -0.26 -15.09
N TYR A 44 -9.71 0.68 -14.86
CA TYR A 44 -9.40 1.89 -14.11
C TYR A 44 -8.98 1.57 -12.67
N ASN A 45 -9.77 0.79 -11.94
CA ASN A 45 -9.46 0.37 -10.58
C ASN A 45 -8.13 -0.39 -10.51
N LYS A 46 -7.89 -1.32 -11.42
CA LYS A 46 -6.65 -2.10 -11.54
C LYS A 46 -5.42 -1.20 -11.64
N THR A 47 -5.53 -0.09 -12.37
CA THR A 47 -4.45 0.89 -12.51
C THR A 47 -4.13 1.57 -11.18
N VAL A 48 -5.15 2.01 -10.46
CA VAL A 48 -4.99 2.67 -9.15
C VAL A 48 -4.54 1.69 -8.07
N ILE A 49 -5.14 0.51 -8.02
CA ILE A 49 -4.76 -0.59 -7.10
C ILE A 49 -3.27 -0.93 -7.28
N LYS A 50 -2.81 -1.05 -8.53
CA LYS A 50 -1.40 -1.34 -8.82
C LYS A 50 -0.48 -0.25 -8.30
N TYR A 51 -0.82 1.03 -8.52
CA TYR A 51 -0.02 2.15 -8.03
C TYR A 51 0.07 2.13 -6.50
N LEU A 52 -1.05 2.01 -5.79
CA LEU A 52 -1.08 1.99 -4.32
C LEU A 52 -0.34 0.79 -3.75
N TRP A 53 -0.43 -0.37 -4.41
CA TRP A 53 0.31 -1.55 -4.00
C TRP A 53 1.82 -1.42 -4.18
N GLU A 54 2.28 -0.82 -5.29
CA GLU A 54 3.70 -0.50 -5.50
C GLU A 54 4.17 0.56 -4.49
N TYR A 55 3.35 1.58 -4.21
CA TYR A 55 3.62 2.58 -3.18
C TYR A 55 3.78 1.94 -1.79
N TYR A 56 2.88 1.04 -1.41
CA TYR A 56 2.96 0.25 -0.18
C TYR A 56 4.27 -0.55 -0.09
N LYS A 57 4.75 -1.11 -1.17
CA LYS A 57 6.02 -1.85 -1.24
C LYS A 57 7.26 -0.94 -1.21
N GLY A 58 7.10 0.36 -1.31
CA GLY A 58 8.19 1.33 -1.26
C GLY A 58 8.59 1.92 -2.61
N ASP A 59 7.92 1.58 -3.72
CA ASP A 59 8.11 2.25 -5.01
C ASP A 59 7.35 3.58 -5.01
N GLN A 60 7.99 4.60 -4.42
CA GLN A 60 7.40 5.89 -4.12
C GLN A 60 7.99 7.01 -4.98
N PRO A 61 7.26 8.12 -5.20
CA PRO A 61 7.64 9.21 -6.11
C PRO A 61 9.03 9.80 -5.88
N VAL A 62 9.49 9.84 -4.63
CA VAL A 62 10.81 10.37 -4.27
C VAL A 62 11.97 9.65 -4.97
N LEU A 63 11.80 8.38 -5.34
CA LEU A 63 12.81 7.61 -6.08
C LEU A 63 13.05 8.15 -7.50
N TYR A 64 12.07 8.86 -8.05
CA TYR A 64 12.06 9.38 -9.41
C TYR A 64 12.29 10.90 -9.48
N ARG A 65 12.52 11.53 -8.31
CA ARG A 65 12.75 12.97 -8.26
C ARG A 65 14.06 13.34 -8.97
N THR A 66 14.07 14.50 -9.60
CA THR A 66 15.23 15.15 -10.19
C THR A 66 15.38 16.56 -9.67
N LYS A 67 16.61 17.04 -9.50
CA LYS A 67 16.90 18.44 -9.14
C LYS A 67 17.51 19.15 -10.33
N LEU A 68 17.10 20.39 -10.58
CA LEU A 68 17.67 21.24 -11.63
C LEU A 68 19.00 21.86 -11.22
N SER A 69 19.24 22.01 -9.91
CA SER A 69 20.48 22.57 -9.36
C SER A 69 21.22 21.45 -8.63
N ASN A 70 22.42 21.12 -9.08
CA ASN A 70 23.30 20.11 -8.47
C ASN A 70 22.78 18.67 -8.63
N GLU A 71 22.83 18.15 -9.85
CA GLU A 71 22.40 16.79 -10.19
C GLU A 71 23.17 15.70 -9.43
N ASP A 72 24.42 16.01 -9.03
CA ASP A 72 25.31 15.08 -8.32
C ASP A 72 24.88 14.84 -6.86
N ILE A 73 24.09 15.74 -6.27
CA ILE A 73 23.58 15.62 -4.90
C ILE A 73 22.06 15.50 -4.96
N THR A 74 21.58 14.31 -5.17
CA THR A 74 20.15 14.00 -5.19
C THR A 74 19.88 12.72 -4.43
N ASN A 75 19.70 12.83 -3.12
CA ASN A 75 19.33 11.70 -2.28
C ASN A 75 17.87 11.32 -2.49
N LYS A 76 17.60 10.02 -2.53
CA LYS A 76 16.27 9.45 -2.80
C LYS A 76 15.92 8.49 -1.68
N ILE A 77 15.51 9.05 -0.54
CA ILE A 77 15.24 8.29 0.67
C ILE A 77 13.74 8.05 0.79
N VAL A 78 13.37 6.79 0.91
CA VAL A 78 12.02 6.34 1.20
C VAL A 78 11.94 5.95 2.67
N GLU A 79 11.19 6.71 3.46
CA GLU A 79 10.72 6.27 4.77
C GLU A 79 9.35 5.61 4.55
N ASN A 80 9.33 4.28 4.47
CA ASN A 80 8.12 3.57 4.07
C ASN A 80 7.10 3.45 5.21
N HIS A 81 6.59 4.60 5.67
CA HIS A 81 5.51 4.65 6.65
C HIS A 81 4.21 4.06 6.11
N ALA A 82 3.99 4.04 4.79
CA ALA A 82 2.84 3.37 4.19
C ALA A 82 2.79 1.88 4.57
N TYR A 83 3.94 1.19 4.47
CA TYR A 83 4.06 -0.20 4.94
C TYR A 83 3.80 -0.31 6.45
N GLU A 84 4.45 0.54 7.23
CA GLU A 84 4.36 0.50 8.68
C GLU A 84 2.91 0.67 9.18
N TRP A 85 2.18 1.65 8.64
CA TRP A 85 0.83 1.97 9.10
C TRP A 85 -0.21 0.96 8.63
N VAL A 86 -0.06 0.42 7.41
CA VAL A 86 -0.88 -0.70 6.94
C VAL A 86 -0.68 -1.92 7.84
N GLN A 87 0.57 -2.28 8.15
CA GLN A 87 0.87 -3.41 9.04
C GLN A 87 0.29 -3.20 10.45
N PHE A 88 0.32 -1.98 10.96
CA PHE A 88 -0.33 -1.65 12.24
C PHE A 88 -1.84 -1.93 12.18
N LYS A 89 -2.55 -1.40 11.17
CA LYS A 89 -4.00 -1.58 11.03
C LYS A 89 -4.38 -3.05 10.83
N VAL A 90 -3.64 -3.76 10.00
CA VAL A 90 -3.84 -5.20 9.76
C VAL A 90 -3.65 -5.99 11.06
N GLY A 91 -2.56 -5.73 11.79
CA GLY A 91 -2.30 -6.38 13.07
C GLY A 91 -3.34 -6.07 14.13
N GLN A 92 -3.90 -4.84 14.12
CA GLN A 92 -4.97 -4.46 15.04
C GLN A 92 -6.31 -5.15 14.70
N THR A 93 -6.61 -5.33 13.40
CA THR A 93 -7.91 -5.85 12.95
C THR A 93 -7.90 -7.37 12.81
N PHE A 94 -6.84 -7.93 12.26
CA PHE A 94 -6.73 -9.34 11.90
C PHE A 94 -5.60 -10.06 12.64
N GLY A 95 -5.00 -9.45 13.64
CA GLY A 95 -3.88 -10.03 14.38
C GLY A 95 -4.24 -11.26 15.22
N GLU A 96 -5.53 -11.51 15.42
CA GLU A 96 -6.06 -12.71 16.05
C GLU A 96 -7.06 -13.41 15.12
N PRO A 97 -7.12 -14.76 15.12
CA PRO A 97 -8.07 -15.49 14.31
C PRO A 97 -9.50 -15.13 14.65
N ILE A 98 -10.29 -14.81 13.63
CA ILE A 98 -11.73 -14.57 13.79
C ILE A 98 -12.41 -15.93 14.05
N GLN A 99 -13.06 -16.06 15.21
CA GLN A 99 -13.80 -17.23 15.60
C GLN A 99 -15.30 -17.00 15.49
N PHE A 100 -16.02 -18.03 15.07
CA PHE A 100 -17.47 -18.06 15.07
C PHE A 100 -17.94 -18.55 16.43
N VAL A 101 -19.01 -17.97 16.95
CA VAL A 101 -19.63 -18.37 18.22
C VAL A 101 -21.13 -18.54 18.04
N SER A 102 -21.70 -19.53 18.69
CA SER A 102 -23.15 -19.72 18.73
C SER A 102 -23.80 -18.62 19.56
N ARG A 103 -24.94 -18.10 19.10
CA ARG A 103 -25.79 -17.19 19.88
C ARG A 103 -26.80 -17.91 20.75
N LYS A 104 -26.97 -19.21 20.55
CA LYS A 104 -27.93 -20.03 21.29
C LYS A 104 -27.15 -21.04 22.13
N ASP A 105 -27.61 -21.26 23.33
CA ASP A 105 -27.08 -22.31 24.21
C ASP A 105 -27.72 -23.67 23.83
N ASP A 106 -27.32 -24.18 22.67
CA ASP A 106 -27.76 -25.46 22.10
C ASP A 106 -26.51 -26.27 21.79
N GLU A 107 -26.37 -27.43 22.41
CA GLU A 107 -25.20 -28.30 22.34
C GLU A 107 -24.91 -28.77 20.90
N ALA A 108 -25.94 -29.05 20.10
CA ALA A 108 -25.77 -29.46 18.70
C ALA A 108 -25.26 -28.31 17.83
N VAL A 109 -25.73 -27.08 18.08
CA VAL A 109 -25.24 -25.87 17.37
C VAL A 109 -23.83 -25.54 17.79
N ASN A 110 -23.51 -25.63 19.08
CA ASN A 110 -22.16 -25.39 19.59
C ASN A 110 -21.16 -26.33 18.94
N LYS A 111 -21.49 -27.65 18.89
CA LYS A 111 -20.63 -28.65 18.23
C LYS A 111 -20.43 -28.34 16.74
N ALA A 112 -21.47 -27.94 16.02
CA ALA A 112 -21.34 -27.59 14.59
C ALA A 112 -20.49 -26.33 14.37
N VAL A 113 -20.54 -25.36 15.29
CA VAL A 113 -19.71 -24.15 15.27
C VAL A 113 -18.24 -24.48 15.55
N ASP A 114 -17.97 -25.38 16.51
CA ASP A 114 -16.61 -25.85 16.80
C ASP A 114 -16.04 -26.59 15.59
N GLU A 115 -16.78 -27.51 14.96
CA GLU A 115 -16.37 -28.18 13.73
C GLU A 115 -16.08 -27.19 12.58
N LEU A 116 -16.90 -26.13 12.45
CA LEU A 116 -16.65 -25.05 11.46
C LEU A 116 -15.35 -24.32 11.74
N ASN A 117 -15.09 -23.95 13.00
CA ASN A 117 -13.85 -23.26 13.39
C ASN A 117 -12.63 -24.15 13.11
N ASP A 118 -12.70 -25.44 13.38
CA ASP A 118 -11.65 -26.41 13.08
C ASP A 118 -11.38 -26.48 11.56
N TYR A 119 -12.42 -26.61 10.74
CA TYR A 119 -12.27 -26.58 9.27
C TYR A 119 -11.65 -25.28 8.76
N LEU A 120 -12.01 -24.16 9.33
CA LEU A 120 -11.45 -22.85 8.93
C LEU A 120 -10.00 -22.68 9.37
N ALA A 121 -9.63 -23.25 10.53
CA ALA A 121 -8.24 -23.30 10.97
C ALA A 121 -7.39 -24.19 10.04
N ASP A 122 -7.88 -25.40 9.72
CA ASP A 122 -7.21 -26.32 8.79
C ASP A 122 -7.12 -25.74 7.36
N ALA A 123 -8.10 -24.93 6.94
CA ALA A 123 -8.07 -24.19 5.68
C ALA A 123 -7.12 -22.96 5.71
N ASN A 124 -6.43 -22.73 6.83
CA ASN A 124 -5.53 -21.58 7.03
C ASN A 124 -6.21 -20.22 6.76
N LYS A 125 -7.46 -20.08 7.26
CA LYS A 125 -8.27 -18.88 7.04
C LYS A 125 -7.59 -17.63 7.59
N HIS A 126 -6.94 -17.73 8.73
CA HIS A 126 -6.29 -16.59 9.38
C HIS A 126 -5.23 -15.91 8.50
N GLU A 127 -4.35 -16.69 7.88
CA GLU A 127 -3.38 -16.15 6.90
C GLU A 127 -4.07 -15.43 5.73
N LYS A 128 -5.20 -15.97 5.27
CA LYS A 128 -5.97 -15.36 4.17
C LYS A 128 -6.69 -14.07 4.63
N ASP A 129 -7.11 -14.01 5.90
CA ASP A 129 -7.67 -12.80 6.50
C ASP A 129 -6.63 -11.68 6.59
N ILE A 130 -5.42 -11.98 7.07
CA ILE A 130 -4.29 -11.05 7.11
C ILE A 130 -3.97 -10.54 5.69
N LYS A 131 -3.80 -11.44 4.73
CA LYS A 131 -3.52 -11.09 3.34
C LYS A 131 -4.61 -10.23 2.71
N ALA A 132 -5.89 -10.53 2.97
CA ALA A 132 -7.00 -9.72 2.51
C ALA A 132 -6.99 -8.34 3.19
N GLY A 133 -6.68 -8.27 4.49
CA GLY A 133 -6.53 -7.02 5.24
C GLY A 133 -5.43 -6.11 4.69
N GLU A 134 -4.28 -6.67 4.29
CA GLU A 134 -3.20 -5.92 3.65
C GLU A 134 -3.68 -5.25 2.34
N TRP A 135 -4.34 -6.02 1.47
CA TRP A 135 -4.93 -5.47 0.25
C TRP A 135 -6.01 -4.43 0.54
N GLN A 136 -6.90 -4.71 1.50
CA GLN A 136 -7.98 -3.81 1.90
C GLN A 136 -7.46 -2.45 2.36
N SER A 137 -6.52 -2.43 3.31
CA SER A 137 -5.92 -1.22 3.85
C SER A 137 -5.05 -0.50 2.81
N ALA A 138 -4.19 -1.23 2.08
CA ALA A 138 -3.25 -0.65 1.13
C ALA A 138 -3.92 -0.14 -0.16
N THR A 139 -5.01 -0.77 -0.62
CA THR A 139 -5.59 -0.48 -1.94
C THR A 139 -7.08 -0.13 -1.93
N GLY A 140 -7.71 -0.17 -0.75
CA GLY A 140 -9.11 0.20 -0.56
C GLY A 140 -10.12 -0.92 -0.78
N THR A 141 -9.69 -2.07 -1.31
CA THR A 141 -10.54 -3.24 -1.52
C THR A 141 -9.76 -4.54 -1.48
N SER A 142 -10.40 -5.60 -1.04
CA SER A 142 -9.89 -6.96 -1.09
C SER A 142 -11.01 -7.96 -1.41
N PHE A 143 -10.63 -9.20 -1.65
CA PHE A 143 -11.57 -10.26 -1.97
C PHE A 143 -11.23 -11.52 -1.17
N LYS A 144 -12.25 -12.23 -0.75
CA LYS A 144 -12.15 -13.60 -0.23
C LYS A 144 -13.01 -14.52 -1.07
N ALA A 145 -12.54 -15.72 -1.29
CA ALA A 145 -13.26 -16.74 -2.04
C ALA A 145 -13.26 -18.06 -1.28
N ILE A 146 -14.35 -18.80 -1.43
CA ILE A 146 -14.47 -20.16 -0.94
C ILE A 146 -14.45 -21.11 -2.15
N GLN A 147 -13.66 -22.17 -2.05
CA GLN A 147 -13.59 -23.23 -3.02
C GLN A 147 -13.93 -24.55 -2.35
N ILE A 148 -14.73 -25.38 -3.00
CA ILE A 148 -14.97 -26.76 -2.59
C ILE A 148 -13.88 -27.63 -3.21
N VAL A 149 -13.22 -28.43 -2.40
CA VAL A 149 -12.15 -29.33 -2.83
C VAL A 149 -12.45 -30.75 -2.36
N ASN A 150 -11.99 -31.74 -3.12
CA ASN A 150 -12.05 -33.11 -2.69
C ASN A 150 -10.91 -33.39 -1.71
N GLY A 151 -11.22 -33.89 -0.51
CA GLY A 151 -10.23 -34.20 0.53
C GLY A 151 -10.84 -34.24 1.91
N GLU A 152 -10.00 -34.35 2.93
CA GLU A 152 -10.41 -34.38 4.35
C GLU A 152 -10.98 -33.02 4.78
N VAL A 153 -10.42 -31.93 4.24
CA VAL A 153 -10.91 -30.56 4.44
C VAL A 153 -11.66 -30.13 3.17
N PRO A 154 -13.00 -30.12 3.18
CA PRO A 154 -13.79 -29.89 1.97
C PRO A 154 -13.81 -28.42 1.53
N ILE A 155 -13.35 -27.49 2.37
CA ILE A 155 -13.38 -26.05 2.12
C ILE A 155 -11.96 -25.52 2.03
N ARG A 156 -11.70 -24.74 0.97
CA ARG A 156 -10.50 -23.92 0.83
C ARG A 156 -10.87 -22.46 0.84
N VAL A 157 -10.25 -21.68 1.73
CA VAL A 157 -10.35 -20.22 1.73
C VAL A 157 -9.21 -19.64 0.91
N VAL A 158 -9.53 -18.71 0.03
CA VAL A 158 -8.57 -18.03 -0.86
C VAL A 158 -8.74 -16.53 -0.72
N ALA A 159 -7.63 -15.79 -0.76
CA ALA A 159 -7.63 -14.33 -0.90
C ALA A 159 -7.20 -13.97 -2.33
N PRO A 160 -8.14 -13.84 -3.28
CA PRO A 160 -7.86 -13.50 -4.66
C PRO A 160 -7.19 -12.15 -4.78
N ASN A 161 -6.29 -12.02 -5.75
CA ASN A 161 -5.60 -10.75 -6.00
C ASN A 161 -6.57 -9.71 -6.58
N PRO A 162 -6.72 -8.52 -5.95
CA PRO A 162 -7.59 -7.45 -6.46
C PRO A 162 -7.23 -6.94 -7.85
N LEU A 163 -6.00 -7.15 -8.31
CA LEU A 163 -5.60 -6.83 -9.67
C LEU A 163 -6.26 -7.73 -10.74
N ASN A 164 -6.79 -8.88 -10.33
CA ASN A 164 -7.36 -9.87 -11.23
C ASN A 164 -8.81 -10.23 -10.87
N THR A 165 -9.40 -9.56 -9.89
CA THR A 165 -10.73 -9.93 -9.37
C THR A 165 -11.59 -8.68 -9.21
N PHE A 166 -12.86 -8.78 -9.60
CA PHE A 166 -13.85 -7.75 -9.37
C PHE A 166 -15.25 -8.35 -9.23
N VAL A 167 -16.14 -7.58 -8.62
CA VAL A 167 -17.55 -7.93 -8.43
C VAL A 167 -18.39 -6.88 -9.12
N ILE A 168 -19.47 -7.32 -9.79
CA ILE A 168 -20.45 -6.47 -10.45
C ILE A 168 -21.73 -6.51 -9.60
N TYR A 169 -22.26 -5.32 -9.34
CA TYR A 169 -23.43 -5.11 -8.52
C TYR A 169 -24.64 -4.71 -9.38
N ASN A 170 -25.83 -5.10 -8.95
CA ASN A 170 -27.04 -4.55 -9.52
C ASN A 170 -27.21 -3.10 -9.01
N ARG A 171 -27.54 -2.17 -9.92
CA ARG A 171 -27.68 -0.74 -9.58
C ARG A 171 -28.87 -0.45 -8.68
N SER A 172 -29.93 -1.24 -8.78
CA SER A 172 -31.18 -1.02 -8.09
C SER A 172 -31.18 -1.59 -6.67
N SER A 173 -30.64 -2.81 -6.50
CA SER A 173 -30.59 -3.51 -5.21
C SER A 173 -29.29 -3.30 -4.46
N GLU A 174 -28.23 -2.81 -5.14
CA GLU A 174 -26.86 -2.74 -4.64
C GLU A 174 -26.26 -4.11 -4.22
N GLU A 175 -26.91 -5.20 -4.65
CA GLU A 175 -26.45 -6.55 -4.33
C GLU A 175 -25.47 -7.07 -5.40
N PRO A 176 -24.47 -7.89 -5.01
CA PRO A 176 -23.55 -8.51 -5.96
C PRO A 176 -24.29 -9.53 -6.81
N ILE A 177 -24.13 -9.47 -8.13
CA ILE A 177 -24.80 -10.40 -9.05
C ILE A 177 -23.84 -11.22 -9.89
N LEU A 178 -22.57 -10.79 -9.99
CA LEU A 178 -21.54 -11.47 -10.76
C LEU A 178 -20.17 -11.21 -10.16
N ALA A 179 -19.42 -12.25 -9.87
CA ALA A 179 -18.00 -12.13 -9.54
C ALA A 179 -17.15 -12.68 -10.69
N VAL A 180 -16.05 -11.99 -10.98
CA VAL A 180 -15.15 -12.31 -12.09
C VAL A 180 -13.71 -12.35 -11.57
N GLN A 181 -13.00 -13.44 -11.90
CA GLN A 181 -11.58 -13.60 -11.62
C GLN A 181 -10.82 -13.89 -12.91
N GLU A 182 -9.82 -13.07 -13.24
CA GLU A 182 -8.90 -13.30 -14.36
C GLU A 182 -7.83 -14.31 -13.95
N LEU A 183 -7.75 -15.43 -14.66
CA LEU A 183 -6.80 -16.52 -14.42
C LEU A 183 -6.06 -16.87 -15.71
N LYS A 184 -4.94 -17.57 -15.59
CA LYS A 184 -4.23 -18.15 -16.73
C LYS A 184 -4.53 -19.64 -16.80
N ASP A 185 -4.73 -20.14 -18.00
CA ASP A 185 -4.80 -21.58 -18.27
C ASP A 185 -3.39 -22.23 -18.30
N GLU A 186 -3.33 -23.53 -18.52
CA GLU A 186 -2.09 -24.31 -18.59
C GLU A 186 -1.15 -23.83 -19.73
N ASN A 187 -1.71 -23.20 -20.75
CA ASN A 187 -0.97 -22.64 -21.88
C ASN A 187 -0.50 -21.18 -21.62
N GLY A 188 -0.82 -20.63 -20.44
CA GLY A 188 -0.50 -19.25 -20.05
C GLY A 188 -1.44 -18.21 -20.63
N GLU A 189 -2.54 -18.60 -21.28
CA GLU A 189 -3.53 -17.70 -21.84
C GLU A 189 -4.57 -17.27 -20.80
N TRP A 190 -4.98 -16.00 -20.86
CA TRP A 190 -5.94 -15.44 -19.91
C TRP A 190 -7.37 -15.85 -20.22
N TYR A 191 -8.09 -16.27 -19.20
CA TYR A 191 -9.53 -16.45 -19.20
C TYR A 191 -10.16 -15.83 -17.94
N LYS A 192 -11.45 -15.59 -17.98
CA LYS A 192 -12.24 -15.09 -16.85
C LYS A 192 -13.06 -16.23 -16.29
N LEU A 193 -12.84 -16.56 -15.02
CA LEU A 193 -13.70 -17.43 -14.25
C LEU A 193 -14.79 -16.57 -13.62
N CYS A 194 -16.02 -16.88 -13.91
CA CYS A 194 -17.18 -16.08 -13.56
C CYS A 194 -18.12 -16.90 -12.67
N TYR A 195 -18.65 -16.24 -11.63
CA TYR A 195 -19.59 -16.83 -10.69
C TYR A 195 -20.82 -15.94 -10.58
N THR A 196 -21.98 -16.51 -10.90
CA THR A 196 -23.29 -15.93 -10.59
C THR A 196 -23.76 -16.49 -9.25
N GLU A 197 -24.99 -16.22 -8.84
CA GLU A 197 -25.59 -16.80 -7.62
C GLU A 197 -25.64 -18.34 -7.69
N THR A 198 -25.84 -18.91 -8.87
CA THR A 198 -26.10 -20.34 -9.07
C THR A 198 -25.15 -21.07 -10.02
N HIS A 199 -24.56 -20.35 -10.98
CA HIS A 199 -23.73 -20.91 -12.04
C HIS A 199 -22.32 -20.37 -12.03
N GLU A 200 -21.37 -21.21 -12.44
CA GLU A 200 -20.03 -20.81 -12.84
C GLU A 200 -19.83 -20.98 -14.34
N CYS A 201 -18.98 -20.15 -14.91
CA CYS A 201 -18.55 -20.33 -16.30
C CYS A 201 -17.16 -19.74 -16.55
N LYS A 202 -16.58 -20.12 -17.68
CA LYS A 202 -15.30 -19.58 -18.17
C LYS A 202 -15.53 -18.77 -19.46
N VAL A 203 -15.06 -17.52 -19.46
CA VAL A 203 -15.14 -16.63 -20.60
C VAL A 203 -13.73 -16.38 -21.16
N LYS A 204 -13.54 -16.59 -22.45
CA LYS A 204 -12.29 -16.33 -23.16
C LYS A 204 -12.60 -15.66 -24.50
N ASN A 205 -11.83 -14.62 -24.87
CA ASN A 205 -12.01 -13.90 -26.14
C ASN A 205 -13.45 -13.45 -26.41
N SER A 206 -14.13 -12.91 -25.37
CA SER A 206 -15.52 -12.46 -25.43
C SER A 206 -16.53 -13.56 -25.82
N SER A 207 -16.24 -14.81 -25.49
CA SER A 207 -17.13 -15.94 -25.67
C SER A 207 -17.07 -16.87 -24.46
N ILE A 208 -18.17 -17.50 -24.15
CA ILE A 208 -18.20 -18.58 -23.12
C ILE A 208 -17.51 -19.80 -23.71
N ILE A 209 -16.63 -20.43 -22.93
CA ILE A 209 -16.01 -21.70 -23.31
C ILE A 209 -17.10 -22.79 -23.29
N ALA A 210 -17.18 -23.58 -24.35
CA ALA A 210 -18.16 -24.66 -24.46
C ALA A 210 -18.15 -25.55 -23.18
N ASP A 211 -19.35 -25.98 -22.78
CA ASP A 211 -19.60 -26.83 -21.59
C ASP A 211 -19.08 -26.27 -20.25
N SER A 212 -18.74 -24.98 -20.19
CA SER A 212 -18.27 -24.34 -18.95
C SER A 212 -19.39 -23.73 -18.11
N TRP A 213 -20.58 -23.51 -18.66
CA TRP A 213 -21.74 -23.04 -17.91
C TRP A 213 -22.32 -24.16 -17.08
N LYS A 214 -22.06 -24.15 -15.76
CA LYS A 214 -22.40 -25.23 -14.83
C LYS A 214 -23.01 -24.71 -13.56
N LEU A 215 -23.92 -25.46 -12.96
CA LEU A 215 -24.37 -25.21 -11.60
C LEU A 215 -23.21 -25.41 -10.61
N HIS A 216 -23.09 -24.51 -9.66
CA HIS A 216 -22.21 -24.67 -8.51
C HIS A 216 -23.04 -24.83 -7.21
N GLY A 217 -22.46 -25.44 -6.18
CA GLY A 217 -23.18 -25.79 -4.95
C GLY A 217 -23.00 -24.81 -3.79
N PHE A 218 -22.59 -23.54 -4.04
CA PHE A 218 -22.26 -22.62 -2.95
C PHE A 218 -23.46 -21.94 -2.29
N GLY A 219 -24.65 -21.94 -2.92
CA GLY A 219 -25.83 -21.22 -2.42
C GLY A 219 -25.74 -19.69 -2.49
N GLY A 220 -24.79 -19.16 -3.25
CA GLY A 220 -24.52 -17.75 -3.47
C GLY A 220 -23.20 -17.54 -4.20
N ILE A 221 -22.82 -16.30 -4.47
CA ILE A 221 -21.56 -15.98 -5.14
C ILE A 221 -20.38 -16.29 -4.21
N PRO A 222 -19.45 -17.20 -4.58
CA PRO A 222 -18.39 -17.67 -3.69
C PRO A 222 -17.23 -16.67 -3.52
N ILE A 223 -17.20 -15.58 -4.29
CA ILE A 223 -16.22 -14.49 -4.18
C ILE A 223 -16.92 -13.27 -3.60
N VAL A 224 -16.45 -12.80 -2.46
CA VAL A 224 -17.00 -11.64 -1.75
C VAL A 224 -15.96 -10.54 -1.72
N GLU A 225 -16.39 -9.30 -2.04
CA GLU A 225 -15.58 -8.10 -1.88
C GLU A 225 -15.61 -7.62 -0.43
N PHE A 226 -14.46 -7.21 0.07
CA PHE A 226 -14.28 -6.57 1.37
C PHE A 226 -13.67 -5.18 1.16
N PRO A 227 -14.49 -4.13 1.03
CA PRO A 227 -14.00 -2.77 0.90
C PRO A 227 -13.46 -2.25 2.24
N ASN A 228 -12.46 -1.38 2.20
CA ASN A 228 -11.89 -0.74 3.39
C ASN A 228 -12.89 0.23 4.05
N ASN A 229 -13.68 0.88 3.23
CA ASN A 229 -14.77 1.77 3.63
C ASN A 229 -15.79 1.85 2.49
N HIS A 230 -16.88 2.58 2.70
CA HIS A 230 -17.96 2.68 1.72
C HIS A 230 -17.49 3.20 0.34
N GLU A 231 -16.57 4.18 0.34
CA GLU A 231 -15.99 4.75 -0.88
C GLU A 231 -14.82 3.94 -1.44
N ARG A 232 -14.44 2.84 -0.81
CA ARG A 232 -13.28 2.02 -1.19
C ARG A 232 -11.97 2.81 -1.22
N LEU A 233 -11.83 3.77 -0.30
CA LEU A 233 -10.60 4.52 -0.12
C LEU A 233 -9.56 3.66 0.60
N SER A 234 -8.34 3.71 0.11
CA SER A 234 -7.17 3.16 0.80
C SER A 234 -6.78 4.03 1.99
N ASP A 235 -6.22 3.43 3.02
CA ASP A 235 -5.61 4.19 4.10
C ASP A 235 -4.42 5.03 3.62
N ILE A 236 -3.69 4.55 2.62
CA ILE A 236 -2.56 5.27 2.01
C ILE A 236 -3.05 6.51 1.26
N GLU A 237 -4.15 6.42 0.50
CA GLU A 237 -4.69 7.55 -0.26
C GLU A 237 -5.00 8.75 0.63
N LEU A 238 -5.49 8.52 1.85
CA LEU A 238 -5.86 9.58 2.78
C LEU A 238 -4.67 10.46 3.21
N VAL A 239 -3.46 9.93 3.15
CA VAL A 239 -2.25 10.57 3.66
C VAL A 239 -1.09 10.58 2.67
N ILE A 240 -1.34 10.27 1.41
CA ILE A 240 -0.28 10.10 0.39
C ILE A 240 0.55 11.36 0.19
N ASP A 241 -0.08 12.54 0.22
CA ASP A 241 0.61 13.83 0.08
C ASP A 241 1.52 14.11 1.30
N LEU A 242 1.10 13.69 2.50
CA LEU A 242 1.91 13.80 3.72
C LEU A 242 3.10 12.84 3.68
N LEU A 243 2.90 11.60 3.21
CA LEU A 243 3.96 10.61 3.01
C LEU A 243 5.01 11.12 2.00
N ASP A 244 4.58 11.68 0.89
CA ASP A 244 5.47 12.26 -0.11
C ASP A 244 6.25 13.47 0.45
N ALA A 245 5.60 14.31 1.26
CA ALA A 245 6.25 15.43 1.93
C ALA A 245 7.31 14.96 2.94
N ILE A 246 7.04 13.92 3.73
CA ILE A 246 7.99 13.32 4.69
C ILE A 246 9.24 12.81 3.94
N ASN A 247 9.06 12.03 2.87
CA ASN A 247 10.14 11.49 2.05
C ASN A 247 11.00 12.60 1.41
N ASN A 248 10.34 13.63 0.89
CA ASN A 248 11.04 14.78 0.29
C ASN A 248 11.82 15.56 1.34
N THR A 249 11.24 15.77 2.53
CA THR A 249 11.90 16.45 3.65
C THR A 249 13.16 15.70 4.08
N GLN A 250 13.08 14.39 4.26
CA GLN A 250 14.21 13.57 4.66
C GLN A 250 15.31 13.54 3.58
N SER A 251 14.92 13.42 2.32
CA SER A 251 15.86 13.44 1.22
C SER A 251 16.56 14.81 1.07
N ASN A 252 15.81 15.91 1.23
CA ASN A 252 16.39 17.26 1.22
C ASN A 252 17.32 17.51 2.41
N ARG A 253 17.02 16.90 3.56
CA ARG A 253 17.88 16.96 4.75
C ARG A 253 19.24 16.31 4.47
N MET A 254 19.27 15.13 3.84
CA MET A 254 20.52 14.50 3.44
C MET A 254 21.28 15.28 2.37
N ASP A 255 20.56 15.81 1.37
CA ASP A 255 21.17 16.68 0.36
C ASP A 255 21.84 17.90 1.00
N GLY A 256 21.19 18.51 1.99
CA GLY A 256 21.75 19.64 2.75
C GLY A 256 23.01 19.27 3.51
N ILE A 257 23.04 18.10 4.17
CA ILE A 257 24.22 17.57 4.88
C ILE A 257 25.38 17.37 3.90
N GLU A 258 25.14 16.75 2.75
CA GLU A 258 26.16 16.51 1.74
C GLU A 258 26.70 17.79 1.12
N GLN A 259 25.82 18.78 0.86
CA GLN A 259 26.22 20.10 0.41
C GLN A 259 27.08 20.82 1.44
N PHE A 260 26.76 20.67 2.73
CA PHE A 260 27.53 21.24 3.83
C PHE A 260 28.92 20.63 3.94
N ILE A 261 29.07 19.30 3.73
CA ILE A 261 30.38 18.62 3.70
C ILE A 261 31.24 19.14 2.52
N GLN A 262 30.62 19.57 1.42
CA GLN A 262 31.26 20.20 0.28
C GLN A 262 31.39 21.74 0.45
N ALA A 263 31.71 22.20 1.65
CA ALA A 263 31.80 23.61 2.01
C ALA A 263 32.54 24.47 0.96
N TRP A 264 32.01 25.66 0.70
CA TRP A 264 32.62 26.62 -0.23
C TRP A 264 33.89 27.20 0.38
N HIS A 265 35.00 27.09 -0.34
CA HIS A 265 36.24 27.73 0.05
C HIS A 265 36.27 29.15 -0.54
N LYS A 266 36.31 30.12 0.32
CA LYS A 266 36.45 31.54 -0.07
C LYS A 266 37.93 31.91 -0.05
N PHE A 267 38.48 32.20 -1.21
CA PHE A 267 39.86 32.66 -1.34
C PHE A 267 39.87 34.20 -1.49
N VAL A 268 40.54 34.88 -0.60
CA VAL A 268 40.68 36.32 -0.61
C VAL A 268 42.17 36.66 -0.85
N ASN A 269 42.49 37.43 -1.90
CA ASN A 269 43.84 37.81 -2.26
C ASN A 269 44.80 36.61 -2.43
N CYS A 270 44.28 35.49 -2.98
CA CYS A 270 45.05 34.24 -3.19
C CYS A 270 45.04 33.85 -4.66
N GLU A 271 46.24 33.49 -5.16
CA GLU A 271 46.39 32.88 -6.46
C GLU A 271 46.32 31.33 -6.28
N VAL A 272 45.23 30.73 -6.78
CA VAL A 272 45.00 29.27 -6.66
C VAL A 272 44.48 28.78 -7.99
N ASP A 273 45.25 27.87 -8.60
CA ASP A 273 44.82 27.14 -9.80
C ASP A 273 44.09 25.82 -9.41
N GLU A 274 43.47 25.20 -10.40
CA GLU A 274 42.70 23.98 -10.20
C GLU A 274 43.58 22.79 -9.72
N GLU A 275 44.81 22.72 -10.18
CA GLU A 275 45.76 21.66 -9.80
C GLU A 275 46.25 21.83 -8.36
N GLN A 276 46.51 23.08 -7.95
CA GLN A 276 46.90 23.41 -6.60
C GLN A 276 45.74 23.16 -5.64
N PHE A 277 44.50 23.49 -6.04
CA PHE A 277 43.31 23.21 -5.25
C PHE A 277 43.08 21.71 -5.02
N LYS A 278 43.24 20.88 -6.06
CA LYS A 278 43.20 19.42 -5.95
C LYS A 278 44.30 18.87 -5.01
N LYS A 279 45.54 19.39 -5.11
CA LYS A 279 46.65 18.99 -4.21
C LYS A 279 46.42 19.42 -2.76
N MET A 280 45.85 20.61 -2.52
CA MET A 280 45.50 21.06 -1.19
C MET A 280 44.42 20.15 -0.57
N LYS A 281 43.38 19.76 -1.32
CA LYS A 281 42.33 18.88 -0.88
C LYS A 281 42.83 17.47 -0.55
N MET A 282 43.77 16.95 -1.37
CA MET A 282 44.39 15.62 -1.14
C MET A 282 45.32 15.60 0.09
N ASN A 283 46.06 16.69 0.34
CA ASN A 283 47.06 16.74 1.41
C ASN A 283 46.53 17.34 2.70
N HIS A 284 45.27 17.79 2.73
CA HIS A 284 44.67 18.51 3.87
C HIS A 284 45.51 19.72 4.32
N ALA A 285 46.27 20.33 3.40
CA ALA A 285 47.14 21.42 3.69
C ALA A 285 46.80 22.63 2.82
N LEU A 286 46.65 23.81 3.43
CA LEU A 286 46.36 25.07 2.80
C LEU A 286 47.68 25.88 2.63
N VAL A 287 48.19 25.95 1.41
CA VAL A 287 49.32 26.81 1.07
C VAL A 287 48.87 27.75 -0.06
N VAL A 288 48.75 29.02 0.21
CA VAL A 288 48.29 30.04 -0.75
C VAL A 288 49.36 31.09 -0.96
N LYS A 289 49.50 31.60 -2.20
CA LYS A 289 50.32 32.72 -2.55
C LYS A 289 49.45 33.99 -2.54
N SER A 290 49.95 35.07 -1.92
CA SER A 290 49.31 36.36 -1.96
C SER A 290 49.50 37.02 -3.34
N ILE A 291 48.40 37.51 -3.92
CA ILE A 291 48.43 38.30 -5.17
C ILE A 291 49.00 39.70 -4.89
N ASN A 292 48.60 40.31 -3.79
CA ASN A 292 49.09 41.61 -3.37
C ASN A 292 49.74 41.50 -1.99
N LYS A 293 51.00 41.90 -1.88
CA LYS A 293 51.81 41.81 -0.66
C LYS A 293 51.35 42.74 0.46
N ASP A 294 50.58 43.79 0.13
CA ASP A 294 50.09 44.79 1.09
C ASP A 294 48.81 44.36 1.76
N ASN A 295 48.12 43.32 1.25
CA ASN A 295 46.88 42.81 1.80
C ASN A 295 47.08 41.36 2.31
N LYS A 296 46.46 41.08 3.44
CA LYS A 296 46.47 39.67 3.97
C LYS A 296 45.75 38.74 3.02
N SER A 297 46.40 37.63 2.74
CA SER A 297 45.74 36.49 2.10
C SER A 297 44.97 35.71 3.16
N ASP A 298 43.74 35.38 2.84
CA ASP A 298 42.86 34.64 3.72
C ASP A 298 42.13 33.56 2.95
N VAL A 299 41.95 32.41 3.60
CA VAL A 299 41.17 31.32 3.08
C VAL A 299 40.16 30.95 4.16
N ASP A 300 38.93 31.21 3.89
CA ASP A 300 37.83 30.93 4.81
C ASP A 300 36.96 29.83 4.23
N VAL A 301 36.44 28.99 5.11
CA VAL A 301 35.45 27.97 4.76
C VAL A 301 34.10 28.51 5.14
N MET A 302 33.34 28.93 4.17
CA MET A 302 31.96 29.36 4.41
C MET A 302 31.12 28.12 4.77
N SER A 303 31.03 27.83 6.07
CA SER A 303 30.10 26.87 6.61
C SER A 303 28.86 27.62 7.08
N GLN A 304 27.72 27.28 6.53
CA GLN A 304 26.44 27.75 7.03
C GLN A 304 25.91 26.68 7.98
N GLU A 305 25.67 26.99 9.24
CA GLU A 305 25.04 26.05 10.16
C GLU A 305 23.69 25.66 9.61
N LEU A 306 23.49 24.37 9.32
CA LEU A 306 22.23 23.84 8.90
C LEU A 306 21.35 23.68 10.14
N ASP A 307 20.33 24.54 10.27
CA ASP A 307 19.32 24.36 11.34
C ASP A 307 18.45 23.13 11.03
N GLN A 308 18.88 22.01 11.56
CA GLN A 308 18.18 20.72 11.43
C GLN A 308 16.94 20.64 12.33
N THR A 309 16.81 21.52 13.31
CA THR A 309 15.75 21.51 14.32
C THR A 309 14.40 21.83 13.67
N GLN A 310 14.34 22.86 12.84
CA GLN A 310 13.09 23.23 12.13
C GLN A 310 12.64 22.13 11.17
N THR A 311 13.57 21.49 10.49
CA THR A 311 13.28 20.39 9.58
C THR A 311 12.70 19.18 10.35
N GLN A 312 13.25 18.89 11.53
CA GLN A 312 12.74 17.81 12.38
C GLN A 312 11.33 18.12 12.90
N VAL A 313 11.09 19.32 13.40
CA VAL A 313 9.76 19.76 13.86
C VAL A 313 8.72 19.65 12.74
N SER A 314 9.07 20.13 11.53
CA SER A 314 8.16 20.02 10.37
C SER A 314 7.86 18.55 10.00
N LYS A 315 8.85 17.67 10.07
CA LYS A 315 8.65 16.25 9.81
C LYS A 315 7.77 15.58 10.86
N ASP A 316 7.97 15.93 12.14
CA ASP A 316 7.17 15.41 13.24
C ASP A 316 5.71 15.86 13.11
N ASP A 317 5.46 17.14 12.76
CA ASP A 317 4.11 17.66 12.48
C ASP A 317 3.41 16.92 11.32
N LEU A 318 4.13 16.64 10.22
CA LEU A 318 3.58 15.88 9.10
C LEU A 318 3.22 14.45 9.51
N THR A 319 4.08 13.83 10.31
CA THR A 319 3.86 12.46 10.80
C THR A 319 2.68 12.42 11.77
N ASP A 320 2.59 13.34 12.72
CA ASP A 320 1.50 13.42 13.69
C ASP A 320 0.16 13.70 13.01
N SER A 321 0.15 14.58 11.99
CA SER A 321 -1.03 14.85 11.18
C SER A 321 -1.50 13.60 10.45
N ALA A 322 -0.60 12.84 9.84
CA ALA A 322 -0.93 11.62 9.14
C ALA A 322 -1.46 10.53 10.09
N LEU A 323 -0.83 10.34 11.25
CA LEU A 323 -1.29 9.39 12.28
C LEU A 323 -2.69 9.77 12.79
N SER A 324 -2.95 11.06 13.01
CA SER A 324 -4.25 11.58 13.43
C SER A 324 -5.35 11.29 12.40
N ILE A 325 -5.08 11.53 11.10
CA ILE A 325 -6.02 11.22 10.01
C ILE A 325 -6.34 9.74 9.95
N LEU A 326 -5.33 8.89 10.16
CA LEU A 326 -5.49 7.42 10.13
C LEU A 326 -6.09 6.84 11.41
N GLY A 327 -6.23 7.64 12.48
CA GLY A 327 -6.66 7.17 13.79
C GLY A 327 -5.65 6.22 14.45
N ILE A 328 -4.37 6.36 14.13
CA ILE A 328 -3.28 5.55 14.69
C ILE A 328 -2.65 6.30 15.87
N PRO A 329 -2.50 5.68 17.04
CA PRO A 329 -1.90 6.35 18.20
C PRO A 329 -0.43 6.67 17.93
N ASN A 330 0.02 7.87 18.38
CA ASN A 330 1.42 8.27 18.27
C ASN A 330 2.29 7.45 19.24
N LYS A 331 3.43 6.93 18.75
CA LYS A 331 4.42 6.19 19.55
C LYS A 331 5.03 7.01 20.69
N GLN A 332 5.11 8.34 20.50
CA GLN A 332 5.75 9.27 21.46
C GLN A 332 4.78 9.79 22.53
N GLY A 333 3.53 9.36 22.52
CA GLY A 333 2.55 9.74 23.53
C GLY A 333 3.05 9.31 24.91
N ASN A 334 3.44 10.32 25.73
CA ASN A 334 3.93 10.12 27.10
C ASN A 334 2.75 9.72 27.99
N THR A 335 2.33 8.47 27.93
CA THR A 335 1.34 7.91 28.85
C THR A 335 2.07 7.65 30.18
N GLY A 336 2.08 8.67 31.05
CA GLY A 336 2.62 8.54 32.39
C GLY A 336 1.79 7.52 33.20
N GLY A 337 2.36 6.36 33.44
CA GLY A 337 1.80 5.34 34.33
C GLY A 337 2.17 3.92 33.90
N ASP A 338 2.44 3.06 34.87
CA ASP A 338 2.71 1.62 34.66
C ASP A 338 1.43 0.78 34.76
N THR A 339 0.27 1.33 34.39
CA THR A 339 -0.97 0.55 34.29
C THR A 339 -0.92 -0.34 33.03
N GLN A 340 -1.55 -1.53 33.11
CA GLN A 340 -1.59 -2.48 32.00
C GLN A 340 -2.06 -1.83 30.71
N GLY A 341 -3.08 -0.95 30.73
CA GLY A 341 -3.55 -0.23 29.55
C GLY A 341 -2.55 0.79 28.99
N ALA A 342 -1.73 1.43 29.86
CA ALA A 342 -0.67 2.35 29.40
C ALA A 342 0.48 1.59 28.72
N VAL A 343 0.81 0.39 29.24
CA VAL A 343 1.81 -0.50 28.65
C VAL A 343 1.32 -1.08 27.33
N GLU A 344 0.06 -1.47 27.22
CA GLU A 344 -0.56 -1.97 26.00
C GLU A 344 -0.61 -0.89 24.92
N LEU A 345 -0.96 0.36 25.26
CA LEU A 345 -0.92 1.49 24.33
C LEU A 345 0.50 1.81 23.84
N ARG A 346 1.47 1.79 24.75
CA ARG A 346 2.89 2.05 24.45
C ARG A 346 3.51 0.97 23.58
N ASN A 347 3.22 -0.30 23.88
CA ASN A 347 3.75 -1.46 23.16
C ASN A 347 2.85 -1.94 22.02
N GLY A 348 1.68 -1.33 21.85
CA GLY A 348 0.67 -1.73 20.86
C GLY A 348 1.20 -1.77 19.42
N TRP A 349 2.12 -0.87 19.10
CA TRP A 349 2.77 -0.83 17.79
C TRP A 349 3.58 -2.09 17.50
N ASP A 350 4.43 -2.50 18.44
CA ASP A 350 5.29 -3.67 18.27
C ASP A 350 4.45 -4.95 18.29
N PHE A 351 3.41 -4.97 19.13
CA PHE A 351 2.46 -6.09 19.17
C PHE A 351 1.73 -6.27 17.86
N CYS A 352 1.21 -5.18 17.26
CA CYS A 352 0.52 -5.24 15.96
C CYS A 352 1.45 -5.69 14.82
N LYS A 353 2.71 -5.21 14.83
CA LYS A 353 3.71 -5.63 13.86
C LYS A 353 4.07 -7.12 13.95
N ILE A 354 4.10 -7.67 15.16
CA ILE A 354 4.37 -9.10 15.38
C ILE A 354 3.16 -9.91 14.92
N LYS A 355 1.95 -9.53 15.32
CA LYS A 355 0.71 -10.23 14.96
C LYS A 355 0.44 -10.23 13.45
N SER A 356 0.82 -9.18 12.72
CA SER A 356 0.66 -9.15 11.26
C SER A 356 1.63 -10.07 10.51
N LYS A 357 2.63 -10.63 11.19
CA LYS A 357 3.64 -11.53 10.62
C LYS A 357 3.46 -13.00 11.05
N ALA A 358 2.60 -13.25 12.01
CA ALA A 358 2.28 -14.60 12.49
C ALA A 358 1.26 -15.28 11.60
#